data_3b3bcdf68a1835dd1a383e2afa020844
#
_entry.id   3b3bcdf68a1835dd1a383e2afa020844
#
_cell.length_a   1.000
_cell.length_b   1.000
_cell.length_c   1.000
_cell.angle_alpha   90.00
_cell.angle_beta   90.00
_cell.angle_gamma   90.00
#
_symmetry.space_group_name_H-M   'P 1'
#
loop_
_entity.id
_entity.type
_entity.pdbx_description
1 polymer ?
#
loop_
_entity_poly.entity_id
_entity_poly.type
_entity_poly.pdbx_seq_one_letter_code
_entity_poly.pdbx_strand_id
1 'polypeptide(L)'
;MVSAKSNSLNRYIGRKFKSVFLIFLFLTSFIILDINTVDYGIEGCEKKGIAENEIYNSTDVTFIAFGDSQHWDSTNHQNDFQVEALNHFDELLSWKDAGYEELGEISDVRGVIMAGDITQNGRDGRVFSNNEYGEFIERYGLCGNKQLKYPIYEGYGNHDYYGWSDIFYRIPQDHPVIDSVAIRNEYRSNLTNVAPGMDGHYSWEWDNIHFIQLNLAPSDIVPTFEEGGFRNPHNALTFMKNDLDEHVVGTNKKVVLIAHYGPWEWREWDDAQITNLCEVIEDYRPYIISYIHGHSHSTKVYEWCDITIFNSGSPYHNNEIHSSYNEDFRGRFTLFRIMENETNDLKLIAIDISWSPDNYQEGDISSLDLQMKEWKGFPHQENITG
;
A
#
# COMPACT_ATOMS: atom_id res chain seq x y z
N MET A 1 30.19 46.01 -56.38
CA MET A 1 30.45 44.65 -55.88
C MET A 1 30.02 44.47 -54.39
N VAL A 2 28.79 44.82 -54.00
CA VAL A 2 28.31 44.70 -52.58
C VAL A 2 27.00 43.89 -52.48
N SER A 3 26.37 43.48 -53.58
CA SER A 3 25.06 42.90 -53.62
C SER A 3 24.98 41.32 -53.47
N ALA A 4 26.12 40.61 -53.62
CA ALA A 4 26.11 39.16 -53.68
C ALA A 4 26.35 38.43 -52.34
N LYS A 5 26.85 39.11 -51.26
CA LYS A 5 27.15 38.50 -49.98
C LYS A 5 25.96 38.46 -49.01
N SER A 6 24.94 39.31 -49.20
CA SER A 6 23.76 39.36 -48.35
C SER A 6 22.81 38.16 -48.51
N ASN A 7 22.72 37.62 -49.73
CA ASN A 7 21.77 36.52 -50.01
C ASN A 7 22.24 35.13 -49.57
N SER A 8 23.53 34.91 -49.33
CA SER A 8 24.04 33.63 -48.85
C SER A 8 23.89 33.46 -47.33
N LEU A 9 24.04 34.58 -46.60
CA LEU A 9 23.89 34.56 -45.12
C LEU A 9 22.44 34.32 -44.71
N ASN A 10 21.48 34.94 -45.37
CA ASN A 10 20.06 34.73 -45.09
C ASN A 10 19.56 33.31 -45.43
N ARG A 11 20.15 32.64 -46.46
CA ARG A 11 19.84 31.25 -46.78
C ARG A 11 20.46 30.28 -45.78
N TYR A 12 21.63 30.60 -45.20
CA TYR A 12 22.29 29.74 -44.20
C TYR A 12 21.57 29.83 -42.82
N ILE A 13 21.19 31.05 -42.44
CA ILE A 13 20.41 31.26 -41.18
C ILE A 13 19.04 30.61 -41.29
N GLY A 14 18.32 30.76 -42.39
CA GLY A 14 17.01 30.15 -42.60
C GLY A 14 17.02 28.61 -42.62
N ARG A 15 18.13 27.98 -43.06
CA ARG A 15 18.29 26.52 -43.02
C ARG A 15 18.57 26.00 -41.59
N LYS A 16 19.43 26.69 -40.83
CA LYS A 16 19.70 26.31 -39.42
C LYS A 16 18.47 26.51 -38.52
N PHE A 17 17.72 27.59 -38.74
CA PHE A 17 16.46 27.81 -38.01
C PHE A 17 15.40 26.73 -38.31
N LYS A 18 15.26 26.31 -39.55
CA LYS A 18 14.34 25.21 -39.90
C LYS A 18 14.76 23.88 -39.30
N SER A 19 16.08 23.58 -39.25
CA SER A 19 16.58 22.35 -38.65
C SER A 19 16.41 22.33 -37.12
N VAL A 20 16.66 23.45 -36.44
CA VAL A 20 16.45 23.57 -34.98
C VAL A 20 14.97 23.50 -34.66
N PHE A 21 14.11 24.14 -35.46
CA PHE A 21 12.65 24.07 -35.24
C PHE A 21 12.08 22.68 -35.51
N LEU A 22 12.61 21.92 -36.49
CA LEU A 22 12.22 20.53 -36.71
C LEU A 22 12.67 19.61 -35.56
N ILE A 23 13.90 19.83 -35.03
CA ILE A 23 14.38 19.06 -33.86
C ILE A 23 13.54 19.39 -32.64
N PHE A 24 13.13 20.63 -32.42
CA PHE A 24 12.26 21.02 -31.32
C PHE A 24 10.85 20.42 -31.46
N LEU A 25 10.29 20.40 -32.67
CA LEU A 25 9.02 19.73 -32.95
C LEU A 25 9.10 18.21 -32.79
N PHE A 26 10.23 17.59 -33.15
CA PHE A 26 10.46 16.17 -32.92
C PHE A 26 10.58 15.84 -31.41
N LEU A 27 11.34 16.65 -30.66
CA LEU A 27 11.49 16.50 -29.22
C LEU A 27 10.15 16.74 -28.45
N THR A 28 9.39 17.75 -28.87
CA THR A 28 8.05 17.98 -28.28
C THR A 28 7.05 16.90 -28.67
N SER A 29 7.15 16.31 -29.87
CA SER A 29 6.29 15.16 -30.23
C SER A 29 6.65 13.90 -29.48
N PHE A 30 7.92 13.65 -29.15
CA PHE A 30 8.32 12.55 -28.28
C PHE A 30 7.88 12.78 -26.81
N ILE A 31 8.01 14.01 -26.31
CA ILE A 31 7.56 14.36 -24.93
C ILE A 31 6.03 14.27 -24.83
N ILE A 32 5.27 14.60 -25.87
CA ILE A 32 3.79 14.48 -25.87
C ILE A 32 3.34 13.03 -26.03
N LEU A 33 4.14 12.14 -26.64
CA LEU A 33 3.82 10.72 -26.76
C LEU A 33 4.06 9.95 -25.46
N ASP A 34 4.99 10.38 -24.59
CA ASP A 34 5.26 9.71 -23.32
C ASP A 34 4.29 10.13 -22.18
N ILE A 35 3.58 11.25 -22.30
CA ILE A 35 2.66 11.72 -21.25
C ILE A 35 1.34 10.92 -21.19
N ASN A 36 1.05 10.06 -22.17
CA ASN A 36 -0.28 9.42 -22.30
C ASN A 36 -0.30 7.92 -22.05
N THR A 37 0.69 7.31 -21.40
CA THR A 37 0.72 5.85 -21.22
C THR A 37 1.13 5.34 -19.83
N VAL A 38 0.91 6.12 -18.77
CA VAL A 38 1.03 5.54 -17.42
C VAL A 38 -0.20 4.68 -17.19
N ASP A 39 -0.02 3.37 -17.15
CA ASP A 39 -1.05 2.45 -16.68
C ASP A 39 -1.17 2.58 -15.16
N TYR A 40 -2.36 2.85 -14.67
CA TYR A 40 -2.64 2.91 -13.24
C TYR A 40 -3.32 1.63 -12.73
N GLY A 41 -3.46 0.59 -13.56
CA GLY A 41 -4.12 -0.67 -13.20
C GLY A 41 -5.62 -0.50 -12.87
N ILE A 42 -6.25 0.51 -13.48
CA ILE A 42 -7.66 0.87 -13.25
C ILE A 42 -8.58 0.44 -14.40
N GLU A 43 -8.04 -0.22 -15.41
CA GLU A 43 -8.81 -0.66 -16.58
C GLU A 43 -9.92 -1.62 -16.16
N GLY A 44 -11.16 -1.30 -16.54
CA GLY A 44 -12.32 -2.09 -16.16
C GLY A 44 -12.86 -1.84 -14.75
N CYS A 45 -12.18 -1.05 -13.91
CA CYS A 45 -12.73 -0.61 -12.63
C CYS A 45 -13.78 0.46 -12.86
N GLU A 46 -14.98 0.26 -12.35
CA GLU A 46 -16.03 1.27 -12.45
C GLU A 46 -15.75 2.40 -11.44
N LYS A 47 -15.75 3.64 -11.94
CA LYS A 47 -15.68 4.82 -11.07
C LYS A 47 -17.01 4.91 -10.29
N LYS A 48 -16.99 4.48 -9.03
CA LYS A 48 -18.14 4.61 -8.13
C LYS A 48 -17.92 5.81 -7.23
N GLY A 49 -19.00 6.57 -6.98
CA GLY A 49 -18.99 7.68 -6.03
C GLY A 49 -18.71 7.21 -4.59
N ILE A 50 -18.60 8.19 -3.69
CA ILE A 50 -18.51 7.93 -2.23
C ILE A 50 -19.72 7.08 -1.84
N ALA A 51 -19.49 6.01 -1.07
CA ALA A 51 -20.56 5.12 -0.62
C ALA A 51 -21.56 5.90 0.24
N GLU A 52 -22.85 5.70 0.01
CA GLU A 52 -23.86 6.13 0.97
C GLU A 52 -23.71 5.29 2.25
N ASN A 53 -23.91 5.89 3.42
CA ASN A 53 -23.85 5.20 4.71
C ASN A 53 -24.82 4.01 4.74
N GLU A 54 -24.33 2.83 4.50
CA GLU A 54 -25.10 1.59 4.66
C GLU A 54 -25.14 1.21 6.13
N ILE A 55 -26.32 0.83 6.62
CA ILE A 55 -26.48 0.31 7.98
C ILE A 55 -26.39 -1.20 7.91
N TYR A 56 -25.29 -1.75 8.41
CA TYR A 56 -25.09 -3.19 8.50
C TYR A 56 -25.70 -3.74 9.80
N ASN A 57 -26.43 -4.85 9.70
CA ASN A 57 -27.08 -5.49 10.86
C ASN A 57 -26.12 -6.41 11.64
N SER A 58 -25.01 -6.77 11.07
CA SER A 58 -23.96 -7.59 11.68
C SER A 58 -22.62 -7.31 11.01
N THR A 59 -21.55 -7.60 11.71
CA THR A 59 -20.17 -7.47 11.21
C THR A 59 -19.58 -8.85 10.97
N ASP A 60 -19.11 -9.12 9.75
CA ASP A 60 -18.30 -10.29 9.42
C ASP A 60 -17.38 -9.96 8.22
N VAL A 61 -16.17 -9.53 8.52
CA VAL A 61 -15.22 -8.99 7.55
C VAL A 61 -13.96 -9.84 7.55
N THR A 62 -13.71 -10.55 6.45
CA THR A 62 -12.46 -11.27 6.19
C THR A 62 -11.61 -10.48 5.20
N PHE A 63 -10.34 -10.24 5.52
CA PHE A 63 -9.40 -9.52 4.64
C PHE A 63 -7.96 -9.98 4.88
N ILE A 64 -7.08 -9.60 3.97
CA ILE A 64 -5.66 -9.91 4.02
C ILE A 64 -4.88 -8.60 4.18
N ALA A 65 -3.75 -8.66 4.90
CA ALA A 65 -2.79 -7.56 4.91
C ALA A 65 -1.35 -8.06 4.77
N PHE A 66 -0.54 -7.28 4.07
CA PHE A 66 0.92 -7.39 4.02
C PHE A 66 1.52 -6.03 3.66
N GLY A 67 2.84 -5.88 3.67
CA GLY A 67 3.56 -4.68 3.24
C GLY A 67 4.77 -5.05 2.40
N ASP A 68 5.56 -4.04 2.03
CA ASP A 68 6.93 -4.23 1.57
C ASP A 68 7.03 -5.13 0.34
N SER A 69 6.16 -4.89 -0.68
CA SER A 69 6.22 -5.60 -1.95
C SER A 69 7.46 -5.24 -2.77
N GLN A 70 7.97 -4.03 -2.57
CA GLN A 70 9.25 -3.51 -3.04
C GLN A 70 9.63 -3.99 -4.46
N HIS A 71 8.75 -3.74 -5.42
CA HIS A 71 8.98 -4.07 -6.82
C HIS A 71 10.26 -3.40 -7.32
N TRP A 72 11.15 -4.17 -7.96
CA TRP A 72 12.41 -3.66 -8.46
C TRP A 72 12.55 -3.81 -9.98
N ASP A 73 12.48 -5.05 -10.46
CA ASP A 73 12.54 -5.39 -11.87
C ASP A 73 11.81 -6.71 -12.17
N SER A 74 11.69 -7.04 -13.45
CA SER A 74 10.98 -8.23 -13.92
C SER A 74 11.64 -9.57 -13.54
N THR A 75 12.84 -9.56 -12.95
CA THR A 75 13.54 -10.77 -12.51
C THR A 75 13.20 -11.18 -11.08
N ASN A 76 12.42 -10.34 -10.40
CA ASN A 76 12.04 -10.57 -9.01
C ASN A 76 10.72 -11.34 -8.92
N HIS A 77 10.82 -12.64 -8.74
CA HIS A 77 9.69 -13.55 -8.71
C HIS A 77 8.97 -13.67 -7.35
N GLN A 78 9.46 -13.03 -6.27
CA GLN A 78 8.80 -13.12 -4.96
C GLN A 78 7.38 -12.59 -4.97
N ASN A 79 7.15 -11.49 -5.68
CA ASN A 79 5.81 -10.95 -5.83
C ASN A 79 4.90 -11.84 -6.69
N ASP A 80 5.45 -12.62 -7.64
CA ASP A 80 4.67 -13.59 -8.41
C ASP A 80 4.19 -14.71 -7.48
N PHE A 81 5.07 -15.26 -6.63
CA PHE A 81 4.71 -16.25 -5.62
C PHE A 81 3.76 -15.72 -4.55
N GLN A 82 3.91 -14.44 -4.15
CA GLN A 82 2.98 -13.80 -3.23
C GLN A 82 1.57 -13.72 -3.83
N VAL A 83 1.45 -13.32 -5.09
CA VAL A 83 0.16 -13.24 -5.79
C VAL A 83 -0.44 -14.64 -5.95
N GLU A 84 0.37 -15.65 -6.29
CA GLU A 84 -0.07 -17.03 -6.41
C GLU A 84 -0.58 -17.55 -5.06
N ALA A 85 0.16 -17.31 -3.97
CA ALA A 85 -0.26 -17.69 -2.62
C ALA A 85 -1.57 -16.97 -2.23
N LEU A 86 -1.69 -15.68 -2.50
CA LEU A 86 -2.88 -14.87 -2.21
C LEU A 86 -4.10 -15.33 -3.02
N ASN A 87 -3.90 -15.81 -4.25
CA ASN A 87 -5.01 -16.24 -5.08
C ASN A 87 -5.58 -17.61 -4.68
N HIS A 88 -4.80 -18.42 -3.96
CA HIS A 88 -5.15 -19.84 -3.78
C HIS A 88 -5.12 -20.32 -2.32
N PHE A 89 -4.75 -19.47 -1.36
CA PHE A 89 -4.68 -19.89 0.04
C PHE A 89 -6.03 -20.41 0.57
N ASP A 90 -7.15 -19.85 0.12
CA ASP A 90 -8.51 -20.20 0.49
C ASP A 90 -8.97 -21.55 -0.12
N GLU A 91 -8.26 -22.07 -1.13
CA GLU A 91 -8.47 -23.41 -1.68
C GLU A 91 -7.67 -24.50 -0.94
N LEU A 92 -6.55 -24.11 -0.31
CA LEU A 92 -5.61 -25.01 0.34
C LEU A 92 -5.71 -25.04 1.86
N LEU A 93 -6.26 -23.97 2.46
CA LEU A 93 -6.34 -23.74 3.90
C LEU A 93 -7.78 -23.44 4.31
N SER A 94 -8.09 -23.77 5.56
CA SER A 94 -9.38 -23.49 6.20
C SER A 94 -9.16 -22.88 7.59
N TRP A 95 -10.18 -22.29 8.18
CA TRP A 95 -10.12 -21.81 9.57
C TRP A 95 -9.78 -22.92 10.56
N LYS A 96 -10.14 -24.16 10.24
CA LYS A 96 -9.80 -25.33 11.03
C LYS A 96 -8.30 -25.55 11.16
N ASP A 97 -7.51 -25.28 10.09
CA ASP A 97 -6.05 -25.43 10.11
C ASP A 97 -5.39 -24.44 11.10
N ALA A 98 -6.07 -23.36 11.43
CA ALA A 98 -5.70 -22.41 12.49
C ALA A 98 -6.32 -22.71 13.84
N GLY A 99 -7.13 -23.77 13.97
CA GLY A 99 -7.77 -24.17 15.23
C GLY A 99 -9.19 -23.64 15.46
N TYR A 100 -9.83 -23.10 14.43
CA TYR A 100 -11.21 -22.56 14.47
C TYR A 100 -12.16 -23.45 13.67
N GLU A 101 -12.43 -24.65 14.17
CA GLU A 101 -13.27 -25.66 13.46
C GLU A 101 -14.67 -25.15 13.15
N GLU A 102 -15.24 -24.28 14.01
CA GLU A 102 -16.57 -23.73 13.87
C GLU A 102 -16.73 -22.72 12.74
N LEU A 103 -15.62 -22.16 12.23
CA LEU A 103 -15.65 -21.11 11.18
C LEU A 103 -15.66 -21.69 9.76
N GLY A 104 -15.35 -22.99 9.59
CA GLY A 104 -15.41 -23.67 8.30
C GLY A 104 -14.33 -23.24 7.30
N GLU A 105 -14.72 -23.11 6.03
CA GLU A 105 -13.83 -22.71 4.96
C GLU A 105 -13.58 -21.18 4.99
N ILE A 106 -12.43 -20.76 4.43
CA ILE A 106 -12.13 -19.34 4.25
C ILE A 106 -12.92 -18.85 3.03
N SER A 107 -13.75 -17.84 3.21
CA SER A 107 -14.59 -17.27 2.15
C SER A 107 -14.75 -15.77 2.33
N ASP A 108 -15.37 -15.13 1.32
CA ASP A 108 -15.78 -13.71 1.36
C ASP A 108 -14.65 -12.72 1.71
N VAL A 109 -13.43 -13.00 1.21
CA VAL A 109 -12.29 -12.08 1.36
C VAL A 109 -12.59 -10.78 0.63
N ARG A 110 -12.75 -9.68 1.39
CA ARG A 110 -13.16 -8.37 0.89
C ARG A 110 -12.08 -7.67 0.07
N GLY A 111 -10.83 -7.97 0.33
CA GLY A 111 -9.69 -7.37 -0.36
C GLY A 111 -8.37 -7.59 0.34
N VAL A 112 -7.34 -7.03 -0.25
CA VAL A 112 -5.96 -7.08 0.23
C VAL A 112 -5.50 -5.67 0.59
N ILE A 113 -5.01 -5.49 1.82
CA ILE A 113 -4.43 -4.24 2.31
C ILE A 113 -2.92 -4.33 2.17
N MET A 114 -2.31 -3.33 1.55
CA MET A 114 -0.85 -3.23 1.44
C MET A 114 -0.35 -2.04 2.27
N ALA A 115 0.44 -2.34 3.30
CA ALA A 115 0.93 -1.38 4.26
C ALA A 115 2.26 -0.74 3.83
N GLY A 116 2.29 -0.15 2.62
CA GLY A 116 3.42 0.64 2.10
C GLY A 116 4.52 -0.14 1.42
N ASP A 117 5.53 0.59 0.94
CA ASP A 117 6.69 0.12 0.18
C ASP A 117 6.29 -0.72 -1.04
N ILE A 118 5.54 -0.07 -1.94
CA ILE A 118 5.09 -0.64 -3.22
C ILE A 118 6.31 -0.94 -4.10
N THR A 119 7.21 0.04 -4.20
CA THR A 119 8.41 0.00 -5.05
C THR A 119 9.68 0.00 -4.20
N GLN A 120 10.79 -0.42 -4.79
CA GLN A 120 12.10 -0.38 -4.11
C GLN A 120 12.73 1.02 -4.11
N ASN A 121 12.51 1.80 -5.17
CA ASN A 121 13.20 3.08 -5.36
C ASN A 121 12.29 4.22 -5.81
N GLY A 122 10.97 4.07 -5.72
CA GLY A 122 10.01 5.10 -6.13
C GLY A 122 9.93 5.33 -7.64
N ARG A 123 10.22 4.34 -8.50
CA ARG A 123 10.35 4.48 -9.94
C ARG A 123 9.10 4.02 -10.69
N ASP A 124 8.69 4.80 -11.68
CA ASP A 124 7.48 4.53 -12.48
C ASP A 124 7.77 4.38 -13.99
N GLY A 125 9.01 4.19 -14.37
CA GLY A 125 9.43 4.04 -15.77
C GLY A 125 9.58 5.34 -16.54
N ARG A 126 9.28 6.49 -15.96
CA ARG A 126 9.53 7.79 -16.60
C ARG A 126 11.03 8.06 -16.69
N VAL A 127 11.45 8.76 -17.77
CA VAL A 127 12.80 9.33 -17.95
C VAL A 127 13.94 8.31 -17.76
N PHE A 128 13.87 7.15 -18.44
CA PHE A 128 14.91 6.10 -18.44
C PHE A 128 15.11 5.40 -17.09
N SER A 129 14.15 5.46 -16.15
CA SER A 129 14.16 4.67 -14.93
C SER A 129 13.56 3.27 -15.16
N ASN A 130 13.83 2.31 -14.27
CA ASN A 130 13.10 1.06 -14.24
C ASN A 130 11.62 1.35 -13.97
N ASN A 131 10.73 0.51 -14.49
CA ASN A 131 9.29 0.66 -14.29
C ASN A 131 8.82 -0.19 -13.10
N GLU A 132 9.31 0.12 -11.90
CA GLU A 132 8.97 -0.61 -10.67
C GLU A 132 7.48 -0.55 -10.37
N TYR A 133 6.88 0.63 -10.55
CA TYR A 133 5.44 0.80 -10.35
C TYR A 133 4.60 0.07 -11.41
N GLY A 134 5.08 -0.01 -12.65
CA GLY A 134 4.43 -0.83 -13.68
C GLY A 134 4.44 -2.31 -13.34
N GLU A 135 5.53 -2.83 -12.78
CA GLU A 135 5.60 -4.21 -12.27
C GLU A 135 4.57 -4.47 -11.16
N PHE A 136 4.36 -3.50 -10.27
CA PHE A 136 3.28 -3.56 -9.29
C PHE A 136 1.90 -3.59 -9.94
N ILE A 137 1.63 -2.69 -10.88
CA ILE A 137 0.34 -2.57 -11.58
C ILE A 137 -0.03 -3.85 -12.33
N GLU A 138 0.94 -4.52 -12.96
CA GLU A 138 0.70 -5.77 -13.68
C GLU A 138 0.22 -6.90 -12.76
N ARG A 139 0.64 -6.87 -11.49
CA ARG A 139 0.26 -7.88 -10.50
C ARG A 139 -0.96 -7.47 -9.67
N TYR A 140 -0.99 -6.22 -9.21
CA TYR A 140 -1.94 -5.72 -8.23
C TYR A 140 -2.88 -4.66 -8.84
N GLY A 141 -3.83 -5.12 -9.65
CA GLY A 141 -4.88 -4.26 -10.20
C GLY A 141 -5.84 -3.74 -9.13
N LEU A 142 -6.34 -2.53 -9.32
CA LEU A 142 -7.12 -1.82 -8.31
C LEU A 142 -8.36 -2.59 -7.82
N CYS A 143 -9.05 -3.27 -8.72
CA CYS A 143 -10.31 -3.96 -8.45
C CYS A 143 -10.24 -5.49 -8.69
N GLY A 144 -9.07 -6.09 -8.57
CA GLY A 144 -8.85 -7.52 -8.85
C GLY A 144 -8.85 -7.83 -10.35
N ASN A 145 -8.46 -6.88 -11.17
CA ASN A 145 -8.50 -6.92 -12.64
C ASN A 145 -7.16 -7.24 -13.31
N LYS A 146 -6.15 -7.60 -12.52
CA LYS A 146 -4.83 -8.03 -12.99
C LYS A 146 -4.53 -9.45 -12.47
N GLN A 147 -3.29 -9.78 -12.11
CA GLN A 147 -2.95 -11.13 -11.65
C GLN A 147 -3.61 -11.47 -10.30
N LEU A 148 -3.61 -10.53 -9.34
CA LEU A 148 -4.34 -10.70 -8.08
C LEU A 148 -5.86 -10.68 -8.32
N LYS A 149 -6.58 -11.68 -7.81
CA LYS A 149 -8.05 -11.81 -7.95
C LYS A 149 -8.85 -10.88 -7.01
N TYR A 150 -8.20 -10.28 -6.01
CA TYR A 150 -8.83 -9.41 -5.01
C TYR A 150 -8.57 -7.93 -5.28
N PRO A 151 -9.50 -7.03 -4.89
CA PRO A 151 -9.21 -5.59 -4.83
C PRO A 151 -8.03 -5.30 -3.90
N ILE A 152 -7.16 -4.36 -4.30
CA ILE A 152 -6.00 -3.93 -3.50
C ILE A 152 -6.25 -2.55 -2.88
N TYR A 153 -5.91 -2.39 -1.60
CA TYR A 153 -5.95 -1.15 -0.82
C TYR A 153 -4.52 -0.80 -0.40
N GLU A 154 -3.76 -0.28 -1.34
CA GLU A 154 -2.34 0.04 -1.12
C GLU A 154 -2.14 1.41 -0.49
N GLY A 155 -1.11 1.51 0.36
CA GLY A 155 -0.48 2.75 0.78
C GLY A 155 0.95 2.83 0.25
N TYR A 156 1.58 3.99 0.37
CA TYR A 156 3.01 4.15 0.09
C TYR A 156 3.83 4.13 1.38
N GLY A 157 5.11 3.76 1.24
CA GLY A 157 6.08 3.73 2.34
C GLY A 157 7.32 4.55 2.02
N ASN A 158 8.40 4.31 2.74
CA ASN A 158 9.63 5.11 2.60
C ASN A 158 10.42 4.82 1.33
N HIS A 159 10.30 3.62 0.77
CA HIS A 159 10.93 3.25 -0.50
C HIS A 159 10.21 3.86 -1.73
N ASP A 160 8.97 4.30 -1.59
CA ASP A 160 8.20 4.95 -2.65
C ASP A 160 8.60 6.41 -2.90
N TYR A 161 9.45 6.98 -2.02
CA TYR A 161 10.11 8.26 -2.24
C TYR A 161 11.36 8.07 -3.09
N TYR A 162 11.60 8.95 -4.06
CA TYR A 162 12.83 8.93 -4.86
C TYR A 162 14.07 9.00 -3.97
N GLY A 163 14.97 8.02 -4.15
CA GLY A 163 16.19 7.92 -3.38
C GLY A 163 17.26 8.93 -3.80
N TRP A 164 18.21 9.18 -2.89
CA TRP A 164 19.38 10.04 -3.09
C TRP A 164 20.35 9.60 -4.21
N SER A 165 20.24 8.38 -4.74
CA SER A 165 21.19 7.85 -5.73
C SER A 165 21.04 8.45 -7.11
N ASP A 166 19.92 9.08 -7.42
CA ASP A 166 19.67 9.63 -8.74
C ASP A 166 19.98 11.14 -8.79
N ILE A 167 21.30 11.48 -8.75
CA ILE A 167 21.83 12.85 -8.82
C ILE A 167 21.28 13.65 -10.02
N PHE A 168 20.76 12.99 -11.05
CA PHE A 168 20.18 13.60 -12.24
C PHE A 168 18.70 13.95 -12.11
N TYR A 169 18.00 13.45 -11.10
CA TYR A 169 16.55 13.60 -10.90
C TYR A 169 16.17 14.46 -9.70
N ARG A 170 17.03 15.36 -9.29
CA ARG A 170 16.75 16.38 -8.29
C ARG A 170 15.74 17.42 -8.82
N ILE A 171 14.54 16.99 -9.19
CA ILE A 171 13.39 17.88 -9.20
C ILE A 171 12.74 17.66 -7.81
N PRO A 172 12.92 18.59 -6.86
CA PRO A 172 12.24 18.49 -5.57
C PRO A 172 10.73 18.50 -5.86
N GLN A 173 10.00 17.49 -5.43
CA GLN A 173 8.54 17.37 -5.49
C GLN A 173 7.95 16.44 -6.56
N ASP A 174 8.71 15.68 -7.32
CA ASP A 174 8.12 14.65 -8.19
C ASP A 174 8.24 13.29 -7.48
N HIS A 175 7.14 12.82 -6.89
CA HIS A 175 7.03 11.51 -6.24
C HIS A 175 5.99 10.67 -7.01
N PRO A 176 6.35 10.11 -8.16
CA PRO A 176 5.41 9.56 -9.12
C PRO A 176 4.58 8.39 -8.57
N VAL A 177 5.13 7.60 -7.64
CA VAL A 177 4.39 6.51 -6.99
C VAL A 177 3.33 7.06 -6.05
N ILE A 178 3.67 8.07 -5.25
CA ILE A 178 2.73 8.74 -4.33
C ILE A 178 1.59 9.39 -5.13
N ASP A 179 1.94 10.14 -6.19
CA ASP A 179 0.95 10.73 -7.11
C ASP A 179 0.05 9.66 -7.72
N SER A 180 0.61 8.51 -8.07
CA SER A 180 -0.15 7.41 -8.66
C SER A 180 -1.13 6.78 -7.67
N VAL A 181 -0.76 6.63 -6.40
CA VAL A 181 -1.68 6.17 -5.33
C VAL A 181 -2.83 7.16 -5.18
N ALA A 182 -2.55 8.47 -5.16
CA ALA A 182 -3.60 9.49 -5.08
C ALA A 182 -4.54 9.46 -6.29
N ILE A 183 -4.01 9.28 -7.50
CA ILE A 183 -4.82 9.13 -8.74
C ILE A 183 -5.68 7.87 -8.67
N ARG A 184 -5.13 6.73 -8.21
CA ARG A 184 -5.90 5.48 -8.09
C ARG A 184 -7.08 5.62 -7.12
N ASN A 185 -6.96 6.45 -6.08
CA ASN A 185 -8.06 6.72 -5.14
C ASN A 185 -9.30 7.32 -5.84
N GLU A 186 -9.14 8.03 -6.96
CA GLU A 186 -10.28 8.52 -7.75
C GLU A 186 -11.11 7.40 -8.42
N TYR A 187 -10.54 6.19 -8.53
CA TYR A 187 -11.15 5.03 -9.19
C TYR A 187 -11.49 3.90 -8.22
N ARG A 188 -11.16 4.03 -6.92
CA ARG A 188 -11.59 3.06 -5.91
C ARG A 188 -13.09 3.14 -5.70
N SER A 189 -13.72 1.99 -5.60
CA SER A 189 -15.12 1.91 -5.18
C SER A 189 -15.21 1.95 -3.65
N ASN A 190 -16.32 2.49 -3.16
CA ASN A 190 -16.72 2.44 -1.75
C ASN A 190 -15.77 3.17 -0.78
N LEU A 191 -15.09 4.24 -1.21
CA LEU A 191 -14.37 5.11 -0.30
C LEU A 191 -15.36 5.94 0.53
N THR A 192 -15.05 6.10 1.82
CA THR A 192 -15.79 6.98 2.73
C THR A 192 -15.23 8.39 2.65
N ASN A 193 -13.88 8.51 2.63
CA ASN A 193 -13.21 9.81 2.55
C ASN A 193 -11.89 9.69 1.78
N VAL A 194 -11.43 10.80 1.22
CA VAL A 194 -10.16 10.92 0.51
C VAL A 194 -9.50 12.24 0.86
N ALA A 195 -8.22 12.21 1.20
CA ALA A 195 -7.46 13.42 1.45
C ALA A 195 -7.44 14.33 0.21
N PRO A 196 -7.56 15.64 0.37
CA PRO A 196 -7.49 16.56 -0.77
C PRO A 196 -6.09 16.57 -1.41
N GLY A 197 -6.05 16.80 -2.71
CA GLY A 197 -4.79 16.92 -3.45
C GLY A 197 -4.10 15.59 -3.69
N MET A 198 -2.78 15.54 -3.52
CA MET A 198 -1.93 14.38 -3.81
C MET A 198 -1.41 13.71 -2.52
N ASP A 199 -2.05 13.92 -1.37
CA ASP A 199 -1.63 13.35 -0.09
C ASP A 199 -1.82 11.83 -0.02
N GLY A 200 -2.78 11.29 -0.80
CA GLY A 200 -2.96 9.85 -1.00
C GLY A 200 -3.64 9.11 0.16
N HIS A 201 -3.99 9.78 1.27
CA HIS A 201 -4.74 9.15 2.37
C HIS A 201 -6.20 8.94 1.99
N TYR A 202 -6.79 7.85 2.51
CA TYR A 202 -8.19 7.55 2.26
C TYR A 202 -8.75 6.63 3.33
N SER A 203 -10.09 6.59 3.44
CA SER A 203 -10.81 5.65 4.28
C SER A 203 -11.92 4.94 3.52
N TRP A 204 -12.31 3.75 4.02
CA TRP A 204 -13.41 2.96 3.47
C TRP A 204 -14.05 2.13 4.57
N GLU A 205 -15.18 1.54 4.26
CA GLU A 205 -15.90 0.69 5.17
C GLU A 205 -16.14 -0.70 4.59
N TRP A 206 -15.96 -1.70 5.45
CA TRP A 206 -16.50 -3.03 5.25
C TRP A 206 -17.37 -3.35 6.46
N ASP A 207 -18.67 -3.52 6.25
CA ASP A 207 -19.68 -3.62 7.29
C ASP A 207 -19.56 -2.44 8.30
N ASN A 208 -19.51 -2.70 9.60
CA ASN A 208 -19.31 -1.69 10.64
C ASN A 208 -17.83 -1.44 11.00
N ILE A 209 -16.90 -1.87 10.15
CA ILE A 209 -15.46 -1.62 10.33
C ILE A 209 -15.02 -0.52 9.37
N HIS A 210 -14.48 0.54 9.95
CA HIS A 210 -13.93 1.68 9.25
C HIS A 210 -12.42 1.56 9.17
N PHE A 211 -11.86 1.57 7.96
CA PHE A 211 -10.44 1.43 7.67
C PHE A 211 -9.87 2.78 7.25
N ILE A 212 -8.69 3.15 7.76
CA ILE A 212 -8.01 4.39 7.41
C ILE A 212 -6.59 4.10 6.93
N GLN A 213 -6.31 4.34 5.64
CA GLN A 213 -4.98 4.24 5.06
C GLN A 213 -4.22 5.57 5.21
N LEU A 214 -3.20 5.56 6.07
CA LEU A 214 -2.40 6.72 6.45
C LEU A 214 -1.02 6.75 5.75
N ASN A 215 -0.79 5.82 4.85
CA ASN A 215 0.43 5.71 4.06
C ASN A 215 1.71 5.62 4.92
N LEU A 216 2.63 6.58 4.80
CA LEU A 216 3.93 6.53 5.44
C LEU A 216 3.84 6.38 6.97
N ALA A 217 3.16 7.29 7.63
CA ALA A 217 3.02 7.31 9.10
C ALA A 217 1.93 8.28 9.54
N PRO A 218 1.22 8.03 10.65
CA PRO A 218 0.21 8.93 11.19
C PRO A 218 0.85 10.12 11.92
N SER A 219 1.44 11.05 11.17
CA SER A 219 2.11 12.26 11.66
C SER A 219 1.82 13.45 10.74
N ASP A 220 1.93 14.66 11.28
CA ASP A 220 1.88 15.92 10.52
C ASP A 220 3.27 16.57 10.41
N ILE A 221 4.27 16.00 11.08
CA ILE A 221 5.61 16.58 11.17
C ILE A 221 6.51 15.92 10.13
N VAL A 222 7.07 16.74 9.25
CA VAL A 222 8.11 16.30 8.32
C VAL A 222 9.41 16.11 9.08
N PRO A 223 10.06 14.93 8.99
CA PRO A 223 11.34 14.69 9.65
C PRO A 223 12.41 15.69 9.21
N THR A 224 13.37 15.97 10.10
CA THR A 224 14.48 16.85 9.77
C THR A 224 15.41 16.19 8.75
N PHE A 225 16.16 17.00 8.01
CA PHE A 225 17.08 16.53 6.96
C PHE A 225 18.14 15.53 7.46
N GLU A 226 18.53 15.61 8.73
CA GLU A 226 19.53 14.72 9.33
C GLU A 226 18.99 13.31 9.59
N GLU A 227 17.67 13.14 9.69
CA GLU A 227 17.03 11.91 10.15
C GLU A 227 16.27 11.13 9.04
N GLY A 228 16.18 11.61 7.83
CA GLY A 228 15.47 10.88 6.78
C GLY A 228 15.08 11.69 5.56
N GLY A 229 15.39 12.95 5.58
CA GLY A 229 15.26 13.83 4.43
C GLY A 229 13.83 13.85 3.89
N PHE A 230 13.39 14.29 2.97
CA PHE A 230 12.17 14.63 2.25
C PHE A 230 10.94 13.69 2.37
N ARG A 231 10.90 12.76 3.33
CA ARG A 231 9.76 11.88 3.56
C ARG A 231 8.67 12.61 4.32
N ASN A 232 7.66 13.05 3.59
CA ASN A 232 6.56 13.83 4.15
C ASN A 232 5.37 12.92 4.49
N PRO A 233 4.86 12.89 5.74
CA PRO A 233 3.66 12.14 6.08
C PRO A 233 2.36 12.81 5.58
N HIS A 234 2.44 13.95 4.90
CA HIS A 234 1.31 14.63 4.24
C HIS A 234 0.11 14.90 5.16
N ASN A 235 0.36 15.33 6.40
CA ASN A 235 -0.68 15.63 7.40
C ASN A 235 -1.60 14.43 7.73
N ALA A 236 -1.03 13.22 7.76
CA ALA A 236 -1.78 12.00 8.00
C ALA A 236 -2.52 11.97 9.34
N LEU A 237 -1.93 12.56 10.40
CA LEU A 237 -2.55 12.64 11.72
C LEU A 237 -3.77 13.57 11.70
N THR A 238 -3.66 14.72 11.05
CA THR A 238 -4.80 15.66 10.85
C THR A 238 -5.89 15.00 10.01
N PHE A 239 -5.54 14.27 8.93
CA PHE A 239 -6.52 13.52 8.14
C PHE A 239 -7.25 12.50 9.01
N MET A 240 -6.52 11.67 9.77
CA MET A 240 -7.09 10.65 10.65
C MET A 240 -8.10 11.26 11.65
N LYS A 241 -7.74 12.36 12.33
CA LYS A 241 -8.64 13.02 13.30
C LYS A 241 -9.92 13.52 12.66
N ASN A 242 -9.81 14.22 11.53
CA ASN A 242 -10.97 14.75 10.83
C ASN A 242 -11.88 13.63 10.33
N ASP A 243 -11.31 12.55 9.83
CA ASP A 243 -12.02 11.38 9.33
C ASP A 243 -12.78 10.65 10.46
N LEU A 244 -12.13 10.46 11.61
CA LEU A 244 -12.75 9.88 12.81
C LEU A 244 -13.91 10.75 13.33
N ASP A 245 -13.71 12.06 13.40
CA ASP A 245 -14.75 13.00 13.86
C ASP A 245 -15.97 13.01 12.95
N GLU A 246 -15.76 12.92 11.64
CA GLU A 246 -16.83 13.02 10.64
C GLU A 246 -17.59 11.71 10.44
N HIS A 247 -16.89 10.55 10.47
CA HIS A 247 -17.45 9.29 10.01
C HIS A 247 -17.61 8.22 11.09
N VAL A 248 -16.97 8.38 12.27
CA VAL A 248 -16.90 7.34 13.30
C VAL A 248 -17.51 7.78 14.64
N VAL A 249 -17.15 8.99 15.12
CA VAL A 249 -17.62 9.49 16.42
C VAL A 249 -19.15 9.52 16.49
N GLY A 250 -19.71 8.93 17.54
CA GLY A 250 -21.16 8.85 17.73
C GLY A 250 -21.84 7.71 16.95
N THR A 251 -21.09 6.84 16.30
CA THR A 251 -21.57 5.61 15.64
C THR A 251 -21.18 4.36 16.43
N ASN A 252 -21.60 3.19 15.98
CA ASN A 252 -21.15 1.89 16.50
C ASN A 252 -19.95 1.30 15.74
N LYS A 253 -19.38 2.06 14.79
CA LYS A 253 -18.25 1.61 13.98
C LYS A 253 -17.00 1.39 14.84
N LYS A 254 -16.17 0.42 14.41
CA LYS A 254 -14.83 0.21 14.92
C LYS A 254 -13.81 0.51 13.83
N VAL A 255 -12.58 0.84 14.23
CA VAL A 255 -11.56 1.40 13.33
C VAL A 255 -10.33 0.50 13.30
N VAL A 256 -9.84 0.26 12.09
CA VAL A 256 -8.53 -0.31 11.81
C VAL A 256 -7.67 0.77 11.15
N LEU A 257 -6.57 1.13 11.79
CA LEU A 257 -5.60 2.06 11.23
C LEU A 257 -4.57 1.31 10.41
N ILE A 258 -4.15 1.86 9.29
CA ILE A 258 -3.10 1.29 8.44
C ILE A 258 -2.06 2.37 8.14
N ALA A 259 -0.78 2.06 8.36
CA ALA A 259 0.33 2.87 7.88
C ALA A 259 1.57 2.00 7.63
N HIS A 260 2.60 2.56 6.98
CA HIS A 260 3.81 1.80 6.68
C HIS A 260 4.68 1.60 7.91
N TYR A 261 4.94 2.67 8.67
CA TYR A 261 5.73 2.57 9.90
C TYR A 261 4.89 2.17 11.12
N GLY A 262 5.40 1.19 11.87
CA GLY A 262 4.94 0.92 13.21
C GLY A 262 5.46 1.96 14.22
N PRO A 263 4.79 2.18 15.36
CA PRO A 263 5.15 3.21 16.33
C PRO A 263 6.60 3.13 16.86
N TRP A 264 7.19 1.93 16.85
CA TRP A 264 8.56 1.72 17.33
C TRP A 264 9.61 1.61 16.21
N GLU A 265 9.19 1.60 14.96
CA GLU A 265 10.07 1.30 13.83
C GLU A 265 10.51 2.56 13.09
N TRP A 266 9.76 3.62 13.21
CA TRP A 266 10.15 4.89 12.61
C TRP A 266 11.17 5.61 13.48
N ARG A 267 12.44 5.43 13.18
CA ARG A 267 13.57 6.06 13.89
C ARG A 267 13.59 7.58 13.82
N GLU A 268 12.82 8.14 12.90
CA GLU A 268 12.70 9.56 12.65
C GLU A 268 11.62 10.22 13.53
N TRP A 269 10.85 9.41 14.27
CA TRP A 269 9.88 9.93 15.23
C TRP A 269 10.63 10.33 16.51
N ASP A 270 10.49 11.59 16.89
CA ASP A 270 10.88 11.98 18.23
C ASP A 270 9.80 11.55 19.26
N ASP A 271 10.17 11.58 20.53
CA ASP A 271 9.26 11.20 21.62
C ASP A 271 7.98 12.03 21.64
N ALA A 272 8.02 13.29 21.16
CA ALA A 272 6.87 14.16 21.11
C ALA A 272 5.85 13.73 20.03
N GLN A 273 6.31 13.25 18.88
CA GLN A 273 5.45 12.73 17.81
C GLN A 273 4.76 11.43 18.25
N ILE A 274 5.52 10.52 18.87
CA ILE A 274 5.00 9.26 19.41
C ILE A 274 3.96 9.54 20.50
N THR A 275 4.24 10.47 21.42
CA THR A 275 3.32 10.88 22.48
C THR A 275 2.05 11.48 21.88
N ASN A 276 2.16 12.36 20.90
CA ASN A 276 1.02 12.98 20.25
C ASN A 276 0.09 11.95 19.57
N LEU A 277 0.64 10.96 18.88
CA LEU A 277 -0.16 9.88 18.29
C LEU A 277 -0.85 9.05 19.38
N CYS A 278 -0.14 8.74 20.47
CA CYS A 278 -0.72 7.98 21.59
C CYS A 278 -1.88 8.75 22.25
N GLU A 279 -1.74 10.06 22.48
CA GLU A 279 -2.82 10.91 23.00
C GLU A 279 -4.04 10.90 22.07
N VAL A 280 -3.84 10.99 20.76
CA VAL A 280 -4.95 10.91 19.79
C VAL A 280 -5.62 9.52 19.83
N ILE A 281 -4.84 8.44 19.90
CA ILE A 281 -5.41 7.09 20.03
C ILE A 281 -6.23 6.97 21.33
N GLU A 282 -5.77 7.56 22.44
CA GLU A 282 -6.50 7.57 23.69
C GLU A 282 -7.85 8.29 23.59
N ASP A 283 -7.91 9.42 22.89
CA ASP A 283 -9.14 10.19 22.66
C ASP A 283 -10.18 9.39 21.85
N TYR A 284 -9.74 8.56 20.90
CA TYR A 284 -10.62 7.73 20.06
C TYR A 284 -10.60 6.24 20.43
N ARG A 285 -10.09 5.88 21.62
CA ARG A 285 -9.97 4.49 22.09
C ARG A 285 -11.25 3.64 22.00
N PRO A 286 -12.47 4.16 22.27
CA PRO A 286 -13.68 3.34 22.13
C PRO A 286 -13.91 2.81 20.72
N TYR A 287 -13.26 3.42 19.72
CA TYR A 287 -13.46 3.09 18.32
C TYR A 287 -12.28 2.31 17.75
N ILE A 288 -11.01 2.68 18.04
CA ILE A 288 -9.81 2.08 17.44
C ILE A 288 -9.53 0.70 18.06
N ILE A 289 -9.54 -0.35 17.22
CA ILE A 289 -9.34 -1.73 17.66
C ILE A 289 -7.97 -2.30 17.29
N SER A 290 -7.34 -1.79 16.21
CA SER A 290 -6.03 -2.26 15.81
C SER A 290 -5.31 -1.26 14.88
N TYR A 291 -4.01 -1.48 14.74
CA TYR A 291 -3.14 -0.78 13.81
C TYR A 291 -2.31 -1.81 13.04
N ILE A 292 -2.31 -1.72 11.72
CA ILE A 292 -1.59 -2.62 10.81
C ILE A 292 -0.46 -1.86 10.14
N HIS A 293 0.74 -2.46 10.09
CA HIS A 293 1.89 -1.82 9.45
C HIS A 293 2.81 -2.82 8.72
N GLY A 294 3.76 -2.29 7.94
CA GLY A 294 4.81 -3.00 7.22
C GLY A 294 6.22 -2.65 7.75
N HIS A 295 7.11 -2.24 6.87
CA HIS A 295 8.45 -1.69 7.05
C HIS A 295 9.55 -2.68 7.50
N SER A 296 9.33 -3.51 8.48
CA SER A 296 10.38 -4.38 9.02
C SER A 296 10.47 -5.76 8.37
N HIS A 297 9.71 -6.00 7.28
CA HIS A 297 9.68 -7.26 6.54
C HIS A 297 9.46 -8.49 7.45
N SER A 298 8.65 -8.33 8.48
CA SER A 298 8.42 -9.38 9.48
C SER A 298 6.94 -9.51 9.81
N THR A 299 6.57 -10.60 10.47
CA THR A 299 5.26 -10.75 11.11
C THR A 299 5.42 -10.65 12.60
N LYS A 300 4.64 -9.78 13.23
CA LYS A 300 4.72 -9.52 14.66
C LYS A 300 3.41 -8.97 15.20
N VAL A 301 3.04 -9.34 16.41
CA VAL A 301 1.95 -8.73 17.16
C VAL A 301 2.47 -8.19 18.48
N TYR A 302 2.05 -6.99 18.84
CA TYR A 302 2.42 -6.35 20.11
C TYR A 302 1.36 -5.32 20.49
N GLU A 303 1.43 -4.83 21.73
CA GLU A 303 0.57 -3.78 22.23
C GLU A 303 1.30 -2.44 22.29
N TRP A 304 0.58 -1.38 21.96
CA TRP A 304 1.05 -0.01 22.14
C TRP A 304 -0.14 0.93 22.32
N CYS A 305 -0.08 1.80 23.32
CA CYS A 305 -1.18 2.69 23.72
C CYS A 305 -2.53 1.95 23.85
N ASP A 306 -2.47 0.76 24.45
CA ASP A 306 -3.59 -0.17 24.70
C ASP A 306 -4.39 -0.56 23.45
N ILE A 307 -3.77 -0.53 22.26
CA ILE A 307 -4.31 -1.13 21.04
C ILE A 307 -3.36 -2.22 20.52
N THR A 308 -3.92 -3.18 19.82
CA THR A 308 -3.12 -4.25 19.18
C THR A 308 -2.52 -3.76 17.88
N ILE A 309 -1.22 -3.95 17.75
CA ILE A 309 -0.43 -3.59 16.57
C ILE A 309 0.00 -4.85 15.84
N PHE A 310 -0.20 -4.90 14.52
CA PHE A 310 0.22 -5.99 13.65
C PHE A 310 1.24 -5.51 12.63
N ASN A 311 2.42 -6.11 12.63
CA ASN A 311 3.29 -6.09 11.45
C ASN A 311 2.85 -7.24 10.55
N SER A 312 2.38 -6.92 9.36
CA SER A 312 1.51 -7.81 8.58
C SER A 312 2.24 -8.77 7.63
N GLY A 313 3.58 -8.73 7.60
CA GLY A 313 4.38 -9.61 6.73
C GLY A 313 4.80 -8.94 5.42
N SER A 314 5.58 -9.67 4.65
CA SER A 314 6.18 -9.22 3.39
C SER A 314 6.49 -10.42 2.49
N PRO A 315 6.50 -10.26 1.16
CA PRO A 315 7.10 -11.24 0.24
C PRO A 315 8.59 -11.51 0.53
N TYR A 316 9.27 -10.59 1.23
CA TYR A 316 10.70 -10.62 1.57
C TYR A 316 10.97 -10.86 3.06
N HIS A 317 10.12 -11.59 3.74
CA HIS A 317 10.22 -11.79 5.18
C HIS A 317 11.62 -12.19 5.64
N ASN A 318 12.20 -11.43 6.58
CA ASN A 318 13.55 -11.59 7.13
C ASN A 318 14.71 -11.57 6.11
N ASN A 319 14.48 -11.16 4.88
CA ASN A 319 15.51 -11.04 3.86
C ASN A 319 15.67 -9.61 3.37
N GLU A 320 16.91 -9.20 3.22
CA GLU A 320 17.23 -8.05 2.37
C GLU A 320 17.05 -8.48 0.91
N ILE A 321 16.50 -7.60 0.08
CA ILE A 321 16.19 -7.84 -1.34
C ILE A 321 17.36 -8.38 -2.16
N HIS A 322 18.57 -8.26 -1.63
CA HIS A 322 19.82 -8.65 -2.28
C HIS A 322 20.47 -9.91 -1.71
N SER A 323 19.91 -10.51 -0.65
CA SER A 323 20.52 -11.73 -0.11
C SER A 323 20.14 -12.93 -0.97
N SER A 324 21.16 -13.68 -1.40
CA SER A 324 20.98 -14.99 -2.02
C SER A 324 20.04 -15.85 -1.16
N TYR A 325 19.11 -16.55 -1.78
CA TYR A 325 18.18 -17.50 -1.17
C TYR A 325 18.81 -18.20 0.03
N ASN A 326 18.20 -17.98 1.19
CA ASN A 326 18.51 -18.75 2.37
C ASN A 326 17.50 -19.90 2.43
N GLU A 327 17.93 -21.11 2.84
CA GLU A 327 17.09 -22.31 2.85
C GLU A 327 15.81 -22.18 3.72
N ASP A 328 15.71 -21.12 4.54
CA ASP A 328 14.54 -20.83 5.40
C ASP A 328 13.68 -19.65 4.89
N PHE A 329 13.82 -19.25 3.62
CA PHE A 329 13.05 -18.14 3.07
C PHE A 329 11.56 -18.48 2.97
N ARG A 330 10.72 -17.66 3.60
CA ARG A 330 9.27 -17.76 3.50
C ARG A 330 8.68 -16.37 3.34
N GLY A 331 7.96 -16.12 2.25
CA GLY A 331 7.10 -14.95 2.16
C GLY A 331 5.92 -15.07 3.13
N ARG A 332 5.35 -13.94 3.52
CA ARG A 332 4.28 -13.91 4.53
C ARG A 332 3.22 -12.85 4.26
N PHE A 333 2.01 -13.15 4.72
CA PHE A 333 0.90 -12.21 4.85
C PHE A 333 0.04 -12.59 6.05
N THR A 334 -0.78 -11.68 6.53
CA THR A 334 -1.70 -11.93 7.63
C THR A 334 -3.14 -11.97 7.13
N LEU A 335 -3.85 -13.04 7.45
CA LEU A 335 -5.29 -13.16 7.25
C LEU A 335 -6.02 -12.68 8.51
N PHE A 336 -6.96 -11.78 8.34
CA PHE A 336 -7.79 -11.23 9.40
C PHE A 336 -9.26 -11.60 9.22
N ARG A 337 -9.95 -11.81 10.34
CA ARG A 337 -11.42 -11.81 10.38
C ARG A 337 -11.89 -11.04 11.59
N ILE A 338 -12.80 -10.08 11.37
CA ILE A 338 -13.47 -9.32 12.42
C ILE A 338 -14.94 -9.69 12.34
N MET A 339 -15.49 -10.27 13.42
CA MET A 339 -16.86 -10.77 13.42
C MET A 339 -17.55 -10.50 14.74
N GLU A 340 -18.85 -10.28 14.70
CA GLU A 340 -19.68 -10.25 15.91
C GLU A 340 -19.96 -11.66 16.41
N ASN A 341 -19.87 -11.83 17.73
CA ASN A 341 -20.29 -13.06 18.39
C ASN A 341 -21.80 -13.02 18.72
N GLU A 342 -22.32 -14.07 19.33
CA GLU A 342 -23.73 -14.19 19.72
C GLU A 342 -24.20 -13.11 20.74
N THR A 343 -23.27 -12.43 21.41
CA THR A 343 -23.51 -11.33 22.36
C THR A 343 -23.34 -9.96 21.76
N ASN A 344 -23.13 -9.85 20.45
CA ASN A 344 -22.79 -8.65 19.68
C ASN A 344 -21.44 -8.00 20.10
N ASP A 345 -20.54 -8.76 20.73
CA ASP A 345 -19.17 -8.30 20.94
C ASP A 345 -18.34 -8.64 19.70
N LEU A 346 -17.43 -7.75 19.31
CA LEU A 346 -16.53 -8.01 18.21
C LEU A 346 -15.37 -8.93 18.64
N LYS A 347 -15.05 -9.89 17.79
CA LYS A 347 -13.88 -10.74 17.88
C LYS A 347 -12.98 -10.46 16.70
N LEU A 348 -11.71 -10.16 16.95
CA LEU A 348 -10.65 -10.06 15.95
C LEU A 348 -9.82 -11.35 15.96
N ILE A 349 -9.71 -12.00 14.82
CA ILE A 349 -8.84 -13.15 14.57
C ILE A 349 -7.76 -12.72 13.60
N ALA A 350 -6.51 -13.07 13.89
CA ALA A 350 -5.38 -12.81 13.00
C ALA A 350 -4.52 -14.08 12.85
N ILE A 351 -4.24 -14.46 11.62
CA ILE A 351 -3.50 -15.65 11.25
C ILE A 351 -2.30 -15.27 10.37
N ASP A 352 -1.11 -15.60 10.81
CA ASP A 352 0.12 -15.49 10.01
C ASP A 352 0.16 -16.64 9.01
N ILE A 353 0.13 -16.33 7.71
CA ILE A 353 0.26 -17.30 6.63
C ILE A 353 1.64 -17.11 5.99
N SER A 354 2.41 -18.19 5.93
CA SER A 354 3.71 -18.21 5.26
C SER A 354 3.71 -19.17 4.08
N TRP A 355 4.48 -18.84 3.05
CA TRP A 355 4.67 -19.68 1.86
C TRP A 355 6.16 -19.79 1.52
N SER A 356 6.56 -20.91 0.89
CA SER A 356 7.91 -21.11 0.37
C SER A 356 7.86 -21.60 -1.08
N PRO A 357 8.67 -21.02 -1.97
CA PRO A 357 8.76 -21.46 -3.36
C PRO A 357 9.75 -22.62 -3.58
N ASP A 358 10.41 -23.13 -2.54
CA ASP A 358 11.54 -24.08 -2.68
C ASP A 358 11.21 -25.34 -3.49
N ASN A 359 9.95 -25.76 -3.45
CA ASN A 359 9.47 -26.92 -4.20
C ASN A 359 8.41 -26.56 -5.25
N TYR A 360 8.20 -25.25 -5.49
CA TYR A 360 7.16 -24.80 -6.39
C TYR A 360 7.33 -25.33 -7.81
N GLN A 361 6.25 -25.89 -8.35
CA GLN A 361 6.14 -26.32 -9.74
C GLN A 361 5.04 -25.48 -10.38
N GLU A 362 5.37 -24.78 -11.46
CA GLU A 362 4.41 -23.93 -12.17
C GLU A 362 3.12 -24.68 -12.49
N GLY A 363 1.99 -24.15 -12.02
CA GLY A 363 0.66 -24.75 -12.16
C GLY A 363 0.31 -25.79 -11.09
N ASP A 364 1.20 -26.10 -10.13
CA ASP A 364 0.90 -26.92 -8.95
C ASP A 364 0.97 -26.07 -7.67
N ILE A 365 -0.15 -25.48 -7.30
CA ILE A 365 -0.30 -24.59 -6.16
C ILE A 365 0.05 -25.27 -4.83
N SER A 366 -0.21 -26.58 -4.72
CA SER A 366 0.09 -27.34 -3.50
C SER A 366 1.60 -27.40 -3.20
N SER A 367 2.42 -27.11 -4.22
CA SER A 367 3.88 -27.05 -4.10
C SER A 367 4.42 -25.77 -3.48
N LEU A 368 3.58 -24.75 -3.20
CA LEU A 368 3.96 -23.51 -2.48
C LEU A 368 4.16 -23.68 -0.98
N ASP A 369 3.93 -24.86 -0.42
CA ASP A 369 4.11 -25.14 1.02
C ASP A 369 3.54 -24.03 1.94
N LEU A 370 2.22 -23.81 1.87
CA LEU A 370 1.50 -22.85 2.71
C LEU A 370 1.37 -23.35 4.14
N GLN A 371 1.66 -22.50 5.12
CA GLN A 371 1.55 -22.81 6.54
C GLN A 371 0.81 -21.71 7.28
N MET A 372 -0.07 -22.08 8.22
CA MET A 372 -0.81 -21.16 9.08
C MET A 372 -0.26 -21.18 10.51
N LYS A 373 -0.20 -20.02 11.12
CA LYS A 373 0.11 -19.86 12.55
C LYS A 373 -0.80 -18.81 13.16
N GLU A 374 -1.60 -19.24 14.13
CA GLU A 374 -2.45 -18.34 14.89
C GLU A 374 -1.63 -17.40 15.77
N TRP A 375 -2.00 -16.14 15.80
CA TRP A 375 -1.54 -15.17 16.77
C TRP A 375 -2.37 -15.28 18.04
N LYS A 376 -1.79 -15.79 19.14
CA LYS A 376 -2.51 -15.99 20.41
C LYS A 376 -2.19 -14.90 21.43
N GLY A 377 -3.20 -14.58 22.24
CA GLY A 377 -3.01 -13.80 23.46
C GLY A 377 -2.91 -12.29 23.29
N PHE A 378 -3.40 -11.73 22.20
CA PHE A 378 -3.59 -10.27 22.09
C PHE A 378 -4.97 -9.87 22.66
N PRO A 379 -5.13 -8.66 23.23
CA PRO A 379 -6.28 -8.29 24.08
C PRO A 379 -7.65 -8.40 23.42
N HIS A 380 -7.71 -8.24 22.09
CA HIS A 380 -8.96 -8.23 21.33
C HIS A 380 -9.35 -9.60 20.75
N GLN A 381 -8.57 -10.65 21.02
CA GLN A 381 -8.91 -12.01 20.56
C GLN A 381 -10.18 -12.55 21.22
N GLU A 382 -10.47 -12.11 22.42
CA GLU A 382 -11.57 -12.65 23.20
C GLU A 382 -12.84 -11.80 23.22
N ASN A 383 -12.81 -10.50 23.29
CA ASN A 383 -14.00 -9.63 23.14
C ASN A 383 -13.60 -8.14 23.10
N ILE A 384 -13.92 -7.46 22.03
CA ILE A 384 -13.85 -6.00 21.97
C ILE A 384 -15.15 -5.48 22.61
N THR A 385 -15.17 -5.38 23.93
CA THR A 385 -16.29 -4.74 24.62
C THR A 385 -16.23 -3.24 24.41
N GLY A 386 -17.29 -2.68 23.84
CA GLY A 386 -17.46 -1.26 23.59
C GLY A 386 -17.63 -0.44 24.85
#